data_183df4c3d7a3d8e59a706b4d330998c4
#
_entry.id   183df4c3d7a3d8e59a706b4d330998c4
#
_cell.length_a   1.000
_cell.length_b   1.000
_cell.length_c   1.000
_cell.angle_alpha   90.00
_cell.angle_beta   90.00
_cell.angle_gamma   90.00
#
_symmetry.space_group_name_H-M   'P 1'
#
loop_
_entity.id
_entity.type
_entity.pdbx_description
1 polymer ?
#
loop_
_entity_poly.entity_id
_entity_poly.type
_entity_poly.pdbx_seq_one_letter_code
_entity_poly.pdbx_strand_id
1 'polypeptide(L)'
;MADPNLSDLLGALGIQAPSLTLKDMTLDSRKAASGDLFVAIKGHETDGRRYIPQAIAQGVCAVLAEAEGIATHGEIRESHGIPVIYIENLNCQLSKLAGIFYHQPADKLKLIGVTGTNGKTTTTQLLAQWAQGLGEVSAVMGTVGNGLLDHIVPAMNTTGSAVDIQLELQQLVNQGATFTAMEVSSHGLVQGRVSALPFIASVFTNLSRDHLDYHGDMANYEQAKWLL
;
A
#
# COMPACT_ATOMS: atom_id res chain seq x y z
N MET A 1 11.41 -15.82 -8.79
CA MET A 1 9.97 -15.66 -9.11
C MET A 1 9.89 -15.05 -10.50
N ALA A 2 8.80 -15.26 -11.26
CA ALA A 2 8.63 -14.61 -12.55
C ALA A 2 8.42 -13.09 -12.34
N ASP A 3 8.91 -12.28 -13.29
CA ASP A 3 8.69 -10.83 -13.21
C ASP A 3 7.20 -10.51 -13.32
N PRO A 4 6.71 -9.48 -12.61
CA PRO A 4 5.31 -9.07 -12.70
C PRO A 4 4.91 -8.70 -14.13
N ASN A 5 3.70 -9.10 -14.54
CA ASN A 5 3.18 -8.82 -15.88
C ASN A 5 1.89 -8.01 -15.80
N LEU A 6 1.73 -7.00 -16.66
CA LEU A 6 0.57 -6.10 -16.67
C LEU A 6 -0.74 -6.86 -16.95
N SER A 7 -0.73 -7.84 -17.88
CA SER A 7 -1.93 -8.62 -18.18
C SER A 7 -2.40 -9.46 -17.00
N ASP A 8 -1.47 -10.06 -16.26
CA ASP A 8 -1.80 -10.88 -15.09
C ASP A 8 -2.31 -9.99 -13.94
N LEU A 9 -1.65 -8.86 -13.73
CA LEU A 9 -2.03 -7.87 -12.72
C LEU A 9 -3.47 -7.38 -12.94
N LEU A 10 -3.81 -7.00 -14.17
CA LEU A 10 -5.12 -6.43 -14.51
C LEU A 10 -6.19 -7.51 -14.76
N GLY A 11 -5.79 -8.73 -15.08
CA GLY A 11 -6.67 -9.89 -15.10
C GLY A 11 -7.38 -10.15 -13.78
N ALA A 12 -6.75 -9.80 -12.64
CA ALA A 12 -7.35 -9.85 -11.31
C ALA A 12 -8.52 -8.85 -11.11
N LEU A 13 -8.65 -7.84 -11.99
CA LEU A 13 -9.76 -6.89 -12.06
C LEU A 13 -10.71 -7.17 -13.25
N GLY A 14 -10.48 -8.26 -14.01
CA GLY A 14 -11.26 -8.58 -15.21
C GLY A 14 -10.94 -7.68 -16.42
N ILE A 15 -9.83 -6.95 -16.39
CA ILE A 15 -9.42 -6.04 -17.47
C ILE A 15 -8.42 -6.77 -18.38
N GLN A 16 -8.71 -6.79 -19.69
CA GLN A 16 -7.78 -7.31 -20.69
C GLN A 16 -6.76 -6.22 -21.04
N ALA A 17 -5.51 -6.46 -20.74
CA ALA A 17 -4.39 -5.55 -20.98
C ALA A 17 -3.28 -6.22 -21.80
N PRO A 18 -2.40 -5.45 -22.46
CA PRO A 18 -1.26 -6.01 -23.17
C PRO A 18 -0.31 -6.72 -22.20
N SER A 19 0.34 -7.78 -22.67
CA SER A 19 1.37 -8.49 -21.93
C SER A 19 2.65 -7.65 -21.91
N LEU A 20 2.95 -7.02 -20.78
CA LEU A 20 4.14 -6.19 -20.55
C LEU A 20 4.79 -6.61 -19.25
N THR A 21 6.09 -6.89 -19.29
CA THR A 21 6.89 -7.12 -18.08
C THR A 21 7.11 -5.80 -17.34
N LEU A 22 6.85 -5.80 -16.06
CA LEU A 22 6.96 -4.64 -15.18
C LEU A 22 8.18 -4.82 -14.27
N LYS A 23 8.92 -3.73 -14.02
CA LYS A 23 10.08 -3.75 -13.12
C LYS A 23 9.70 -3.37 -11.70
N ASP A 24 9.07 -2.23 -11.52
CA ASP A 24 8.63 -1.72 -10.22
C ASP A 24 7.28 -0.99 -10.37
N MET A 25 6.65 -0.68 -9.23
CA MET A 25 5.39 0.08 -9.16
C MET A 25 5.61 1.34 -8.32
N THR A 26 5.24 2.51 -8.85
CA THR A 26 5.43 3.77 -8.15
C THR A 26 4.25 4.73 -8.29
N LEU A 27 3.98 5.49 -7.21
CA LEU A 27 3.04 6.62 -7.21
C LEU A 27 3.75 7.97 -7.38
N ASP A 28 5.08 7.99 -7.33
CA ASP A 28 5.87 9.22 -7.44
C ASP A 28 6.54 9.30 -8.83
N SER A 29 6.04 10.19 -9.69
CA SER A 29 6.56 10.40 -11.04
C SER A 29 8.04 10.82 -11.08
N ARG A 30 8.58 11.36 -9.97
CA ARG A 30 9.99 11.75 -9.84
C ARG A 30 10.91 10.56 -9.63
N LYS A 31 10.36 9.45 -9.09
CA LYS A 31 11.07 8.19 -8.84
C LYS A 31 10.87 7.18 -9.98
N ALA A 32 9.94 7.47 -10.89
CA ALA A 32 9.64 6.60 -12.00
C ALA A 32 10.87 6.37 -12.89
N ALA A 33 11.07 5.14 -13.31
CA ALA A 33 12.18 4.70 -14.13
C ALA A 33 11.73 3.86 -15.34
N SER A 34 12.67 3.56 -16.24
CA SER A 34 12.36 2.76 -17.43
C SER A 34 11.90 1.35 -17.08
N GLY A 35 10.69 1.00 -17.54
CA GLY A 35 10.05 -0.29 -17.33
C GLY A 35 9.15 -0.37 -16.10
N ASP A 36 8.99 0.72 -15.34
CA ASP A 36 8.10 0.78 -14.20
C ASP A 36 6.62 0.94 -14.62
N LEU A 37 5.74 0.58 -13.68
CA LEU A 37 4.33 0.88 -13.71
C LEU A 37 4.07 2.14 -12.86
N PHE A 38 3.62 3.22 -13.48
CA PHE A 38 3.21 4.41 -12.76
C PHE A 38 1.73 4.33 -12.37
N VAL A 39 1.41 4.66 -11.11
CA VAL A 39 0.02 4.65 -10.60
C VAL A 39 -0.42 6.07 -10.28
N ALA A 40 -1.34 6.60 -11.06
CA ALA A 40 -1.86 7.96 -11.00
C ALA A 40 -3.21 8.00 -10.26
N ILE A 41 -3.17 7.93 -8.92
CA ILE A 41 -4.37 8.05 -8.07
C ILE A 41 -4.82 9.51 -7.96
N LYS A 42 -6.10 9.71 -7.68
CA LYS A 42 -6.65 10.99 -7.24
C LYS A 42 -6.52 11.08 -5.72
N GLY A 43 -5.50 11.79 -5.24
CA GLY A 43 -5.29 12.02 -3.82
C GLY A 43 -6.14 13.16 -3.26
N HIS A 44 -6.12 13.36 -1.95
CA HIS A 44 -6.84 14.45 -1.26
C HIS A 44 -6.33 15.84 -1.64
N GLU A 45 -5.01 16.00 -1.73
CA GLU A 45 -4.37 17.30 -2.00
C GLU A 45 -4.00 17.46 -3.48
N THR A 46 -3.69 16.36 -4.15
CA THR A 46 -3.13 16.41 -5.51
C THR A 46 -3.70 15.28 -6.36
N ASP A 47 -4.04 15.62 -7.60
CA ASP A 47 -4.44 14.63 -8.61
C ASP A 47 -3.19 14.10 -9.33
N GLY A 48 -2.86 12.83 -9.07
CA GLY A 48 -1.71 12.14 -9.64
C GLY A 48 -1.72 12.06 -11.17
N ARG A 49 -2.90 12.18 -11.79
CA ARG A 49 -3.05 12.15 -13.26
C ARG A 49 -2.33 13.31 -13.96
N ARG A 50 -2.09 14.41 -13.25
CA ARG A 50 -1.32 15.56 -13.77
C ARG A 50 0.15 15.21 -14.06
N TYR A 51 0.66 14.15 -13.42
CA TYR A 51 2.05 13.74 -13.53
C TYR A 51 2.28 12.61 -14.55
N ILE A 52 1.22 12.14 -15.23
CA ILE A 52 1.33 11.11 -16.28
C ILE A 52 2.33 11.50 -17.38
N PRO A 53 2.32 12.73 -17.94
CA PRO A 53 3.31 13.12 -18.94
C PRO A 53 4.76 13.05 -18.42
N GLN A 54 4.98 13.42 -17.16
CA GLN A 54 6.30 13.33 -16.53
C GLN A 54 6.76 11.87 -16.36
N ALA A 55 5.89 10.99 -15.89
CA ALA A 55 6.20 9.58 -15.73
C ALA A 55 6.52 8.92 -17.07
N ILE A 56 5.74 9.23 -18.13
CA ILE A 56 6.01 8.76 -19.49
C ILE A 56 7.38 9.26 -19.99
N ALA A 57 7.73 10.52 -19.74
CA ALA A 57 9.04 11.06 -20.09
C ALA A 57 10.21 10.37 -19.33
N GLN A 58 9.96 9.78 -18.15
CA GLN A 58 10.93 8.97 -17.41
C GLN A 58 11.05 7.53 -17.96
N GLY A 59 10.17 7.13 -18.90
CA GLY A 59 10.25 5.84 -19.57
C GLY A 59 9.46 4.71 -18.91
N VAL A 60 8.41 5.02 -18.14
CA VAL A 60 7.51 3.97 -17.64
C VAL A 60 6.92 3.17 -18.80
N CYS A 61 6.63 1.89 -18.59
CA CYS A 61 6.10 1.04 -19.65
C CYS A 61 4.56 0.96 -19.65
N ALA A 62 3.91 1.36 -18.57
CA ALA A 62 2.45 1.45 -18.47
C ALA A 62 2.04 2.43 -17.36
N VAL A 63 0.79 2.89 -17.42
CA VAL A 63 0.19 3.77 -16.42
C VAL A 63 -1.17 3.21 -16.00
N LEU A 64 -1.43 3.12 -14.68
CA LEU A 64 -2.77 2.99 -14.14
C LEU A 64 -3.26 4.36 -13.70
N ALA A 65 -4.44 4.77 -14.09
CA ALA A 65 -4.99 6.08 -13.78
C ALA A 65 -6.41 5.99 -13.22
N GLU A 66 -6.74 6.85 -12.25
CA GLU A 66 -8.12 6.97 -11.77
C GLU A 66 -9.04 7.39 -12.92
N ALA A 67 -10.14 6.61 -13.11
CA ALA A 67 -11.09 6.83 -14.20
C ALA A 67 -12.06 7.99 -13.94
N GLU A 68 -12.29 8.35 -12.68
CA GLU A 68 -13.30 9.32 -12.27
C GLU A 68 -13.27 10.61 -13.10
N GLY A 69 -14.37 10.89 -13.77
CA GLY A 69 -14.61 12.11 -14.53
C GLY A 69 -13.93 12.20 -15.91
N ILE A 70 -13.17 11.17 -16.35
CA ILE A 70 -12.43 11.24 -17.62
C ILE A 70 -12.51 10.00 -18.51
N ALA A 71 -12.82 8.82 -17.95
CA ALA A 71 -12.84 7.55 -18.66
C ALA A 71 -13.78 6.54 -17.99
N THR A 72 -14.01 5.41 -18.63
CA THR A 72 -14.73 4.27 -18.05
C THR A 72 -13.76 3.25 -17.48
N HIS A 73 -14.25 2.44 -16.53
CA HIS A 73 -13.45 1.36 -15.95
C HIS A 73 -12.95 0.38 -17.01
N GLY A 74 -11.66 0.11 -17.04
CA GLY A 74 -11.02 -0.79 -17.98
C GLY A 74 -10.72 -0.15 -19.36
N GLU A 75 -11.04 1.12 -19.56
CA GLU A 75 -10.68 1.83 -20.79
C GLU A 75 -9.16 1.97 -20.91
N ILE A 76 -8.62 1.67 -22.08
CA ILE A 76 -7.19 1.80 -22.38
C ILE A 76 -7.02 2.87 -23.45
N ARG A 77 -6.21 3.88 -23.15
CA ARG A 77 -5.78 4.89 -24.13
C ARG A 77 -4.26 4.82 -24.28
N GLU A 78 -3.79 5.14 -25.44
CA GLU A 78 -2.36 5.22 -25.71
C GLU A 78 -1.88 6.68 -25.62
N SER A 79 -0.79 6.90 -24.90
CA SER A 79 -0.13 8.19 -24.82
C SER A 79 1.37 7.99 -25.09
N HIS A 80 1.86 8.54 -26.21
CA HIS A 80 3.25 8.40 -26.66
C HIS A 80 3.72 6.94 -26.75
N GLY A 81 2.86 6.02 -27.20
CA GLY A 81 3.16 4.60 -27.29
C GLY A 81 3.06 3.84 -25.94
N ILE A 82 2.67 4.52 -24.85
CA ILE A 82 2.51 3.91 -23.55
C ILE A 82 1.02 3.71 -23.24
N PRO A 83 0.59 2.51 -22.83
CA PRO A 83 -0.80 2.26 -22.44
C PRO A 83 -1.12 2.93 -21.10
N VAL A 84 -2.21 3.69 -21.09
CA VAL A 84 -2.82 4.29 -19.89
C VAL A 84 -4.15 3.60 -19.65
N ILE A 85 -4.24 2.84 -18.57
CA ILE A 85 -5.41 2.04 -18.21
C ILE A 85 -6.18 2.75 -17.11
N TYR A 86 -7.46 3.02 -17.36
CA TYR A 86 -8.32 3.75 -16.43
C TYR A 86 -9.10 2.79 -15.54
N ILE A 87 -9.01 2.99 -14.23
CA ILE A 87 -9.62 2.12 -13.23
C ILE A 87 -10.46 2.97 -12.27
N GLU A 88 -11.73 2.63 -12.11
CA GLU A 88 -12.61 3.27 -11.12
C GLU A 88 -12.20 2.89 -9.69
N ASN A 89 -12.21 3.89 -8.80
CA ASN A 89 -11.83 3.72 -7.40
C ASN A 89 -10.44 3.07 -7.26
N LEU A 90 -9.48 3.48 -8.09
CA LEU A 90 -8.14 2.91 -8.15
C LEU A 90 -7.47 2.88 -6.76
N ASN A 91 -7.70 3.91 -5.95
CA ASN A 91 -7.15 3.96 -4.59
C ASN A 91 -7.60 2.77 -3.72
N CYS A 92 -8.87 2.34 -3.84
CA CYS A 92 -9.40 1.19 -3.12
C CYS A 92 -8.86 -0.15 -3.66
N GLN A 93 -8.51 -0.20 -4.95
CA GLN A 93 -7.95 -1.40 -5.60
C GLN A 93 -6.44 -1.54 -5.40
N LEU A 94 -5.78 -0.46 -5.02
CA LEU A 94 -4.31 -0.39 -5.03
C LEU A 94 -3.64 -1.37 -4.06
N SER A 95 -4.22 -1.59 -2.87
CA SER A 95 -3.69 -2.56 -1.90
C SER A 95 -3.68 -3.99 -2.48
N LYS A 96 -4.75 -4.38 -3.20
CA LYS A 96 -4.85 -5.66 -3.88
C LYS A 96 -3.87 -5.76 -5.06
N LEU A 97 -3.83 -4.74 -5.91
CA LEU A 97 -2.92 -4.71 -7.07
C LEU A 97 -1.46 -4.77 -6.64
N ALA A 98 -1.06 -3.98 -5.65
CA ALA A 98 0.29 -4.03 -5.11
C ALA A 98 0.61 -5.40 -4.47
N GLY A 99 -0.36 -6.01 -3.77
CA GLY A 99 -0.20 -7.36 -3.25
C GLY A 99 0.13 -8.37 -4.35
N ILE A 100 -0.63 -8.37 -5.46
CA ILE A 100 -0.38 -9.24 -6.61
C ILE A 100 0.99 -8.94 -7.22
N PHE A 101 1.31 -7.65 -7.42
CA PHE A 101 2.57 -7.20 -8.00
C PHE A 101 3.78 -7.72 -7.22
N TYR A 102 3.74 -7.66 -5.90
CA TYR A 102 4.80 -8.13 -5.00
C TYR A 102 4.63 -9.58 -4.54
N HIS A 103 3.81 -10.40 -5.24
CA HIS A 103 3.61 -11.83 -4.99
C HIS A 103 3.03 -12.18 -3.62
N GLN A 104 2.03 -11.40 -3.17
CA GLN A 104 1.26 -11.61 -1.94
C GLN A 104 2.17 -11.83 -0.71
N PRO A 105 3.07 -10.91 -0.38
CA PRO A 105 4.03 -11.13 0.71
C PRO A 105 3.34 -11.28 2.07
N ALA A 106 2.20 -10.61 2.27
CA ALA A 106 1.46 -10.67 3.52
C ALA A 106 0.93 -12.08 3.85
N ASP A 107 0.66 -12.93 2.84
CA ASP A 107 0.20 -14.32 3.06
C ASP A 107 1.27 -15.21 3.72
N LYS A 108 2.51 -14.77 3.71
CA LYS A 108 3.65 -15.49 4.29
C LYS A 108 3.97 -15.07 5.73
N LEU A 109 3.22 -14.10 6.25
CA LEU A 109 3.48 -13.48 7.55
C LEU A 109 2.29 -13.67 8.50
N LYS A 110 2.58 -13.85 9.78
CA LYS A 110 1.60 -13.64 10.85
C LYS A 110 1.48 -12.14 11.08
N LEU A 111 0.53 -11.50 10.42
CA LEU A 111 0.38 -10.04 10.41
C LEU A 111 -0.65 -9.58 11.45
N ILE A 112 -0.25 -8.70 12.36
CA ILE A 112 -1.14 -8.07 13.34
C ILE A 112 -1.21 -6.57 13.07
N GLY A 113 -2.45 -6.05 12.93
CA GLY A 113 -2.71 -4.61 12.80
C GLY A 113 -3.00 -3.98 14.17
N VAL A 114 -2.42 -2.82 14.43
CA VAL A 114 -2.65 -2.06 15.66
C VAL A 114 -3.13 -0.66 15.33
N THR A 115 -4.36 -0.32 15.71
CA THR A 115 -4.92 1.02 15.57
C THR A 115 -5.30 1.62 16.93
N GLY A 116 -5.69 2.87 16.94
CA GLY A 116 -6.04 3.64 18.13
C GLY A 116 -5.47 5.06 18.06
N THR A 117 -5.83 5.91 19.02
CA THR A 117 -5.26 7.25 19.10
C THR A 117 -3.83 7.18 19.61
N ASN A 118 -3.62 6.58 20.78
CA ASN A 118 -2.32 6.47 21.45
C ASN A 118 -1.93 5.00 21.67
N GLY A 119 -0.63 4.75 21.87
CA GLY A 119 -0.10 3.44 22.26
C GLY A 119 0.13 2.47 21.09
N LYS A 120 -0.13 2.82 19.84
CA LYS A 120 0.12 1.95 18.69
C LYS A 120 1.57 1.48 18.63
N THR A 121 2.51 2.40 18.67
CA THR A 121 3.96 2.10 18.62
C THR A 121 4.40 1.20 19.76
N THR A 122 4.00 1.51 20.98
CA THR A 122 4.34 0.67 22.14
C THR A 122 3.78 -0.74 21.98
N THR A 123 2.52 -0.85 21.57
CA THR A 123 1.86 -2.15 21.40
C THR A 123 2.51 -2.97 20.29
N THR A 124 2.83 -2.39 19.12
CA THR A 124 3.51 -3.11 18.05
C THR A 124 4.89 -3.59 18.48
N GLN A 125 5.67 -2.75 19.17
CA GLN A 125 6.99 -3.13 19.69
C GLN A 125 6.90 -4.28 20.69
N LEU A 126 5.95 -4.23 21.64
CA LEU A 126 5.76 -5.30 22.63
C LEU A 126 5.29 -6.60 22.00
N LEU A 127 4.37 -6.55 21.03
CA LEU A 127 3.90 -7.74 20.30
C LEU A 127 5.05 -8.40 19.51
N ALA A 128 5.87 -7.60 18.84
CA ALA A 128 6.99 -8.12 18.08
C ALA A 128 8.08 -8.73 18.99
N GLN A 129 8.41 -8.08 20.12
CA GLN A 129 9.33 -8.62 21.11
C GLN A 129 8.80 -9.92 21.71
N TRP A 130 7.51 -9.98 22.01
CA TRP A 130 6.89 -11.20 22.56
C TRP A 130 6.92 -12.34 21.54
N ALA A 131 6.57 -12.06 20.26
CA ALA A 131 6.64 -13.05 19.19
C ALA A 131 8.08 -13.56 18.98
N GLN A 132 9.08 -12.66 19.04
CA GLN A 132 10.50 -13.04 18.97
C GLN A 132 10.89 -13.96 20.16
N GLY A 133 10.41 -13.68 21.36
CA GLY A 133 10.60 -14.55 22.52
C GLY A 133 9.96 -15.93 22.40
N LEU A 134 8.97 -16.06 21.51
CA LEU A 134 8.31 -17.33 21.13
C LEU A 134 8.96 -18.03 19.94
N GLY A 135 10.06 -17.48 19.40
CA GLY A 135 10.83 -18.09 18.31
C GLY A 135 10.47 -17.59 16.91
N GLU A 136 9.62 -16.55 16.77
CA GLU A 136 9.34 -15.93 15.48
C GLU A 136 10.48 -14.99 15.04
N VAL A 137 10.72 -14.89 13.74
CA VAL A 137 11.54 -13.80 13.18
C VAL A 137 10.63 -12.58 13.04
N SER A 138 10.74 -11.66 14.01
CA SER A 138 9.77 -10.58 14.19
C SER A 138 10.18 -9.28 13.54
N ALA A 139 9.22 -8.62 12.93
CA ALA A 139 9.35 -7.30 12.34
C ALA A 139 8.29 -6.33 12.85
N VAL A 140 8.55 -5.04 12.67
CA VAL A 140 7.61 -3.96 12.94
C VAL A 140 7.50 -3.04 11.74
N MET A 141 6.31 -2.43 11.58
CA MET A 141 6.07 -1.36 10.63
C MET A 141 5.30 -0.23 11.32
N GLY A 142 5.82 0.99 11.31
CA GLY A 142 5.14 2.10 11.97
C GLY A 142 5.97 3.36 12.11
N THR A 143 5.59 4.20 13.07
CA THR A 143 6.12 5.55 13.27
C THR A 143 7.63 5.60 13.53
N VAL A 144 8.16 4.63 14.27
CA VAL A 144 9.60 4.56 14.57
C VAL A 144 10.41 4.10 13.37
N GLY A 145 9.78 3.34 12.49
CA GLY A 145 10.41 2.79 11.29
C GLY A 145 9.88 1.40 10.96
N ASN A 146 10.45 0.83 9.91
CA ASN A 146 10.13 -0.50 9.41
C ASN A 146 11.37 -1.40 9.45
N GLY A 147 11.19 -2.68 9.70
CA GLY A 147 12.30 -3.63 9.68
C GLY A 147 12.16 -4.77 10.69
N LEU A 148 13.11 -5.69 10.64
CA LEU A 148 13.29 -6.66 11.71
C LEU A 148 13.61 -5.94 13.02
N LEU A 149 13.21 -6.50 14.17
CA LEU A 149 13.41 -5.86 15.49
C LEU A 149 14.85 -5.42 15.75
N ASP A 150 15.82 -6.19 15.24
CA ASP A 150 17.24 -5.91 15.42
C ASP A 150 17.78 -4.90 14.39
N HIS A 151 16.97 -4.53 13.38
CA HIS A 151 17.38 -3.63 12.31
C HIS A 151 16.19 -2.82 11.77
N ILE A 152 15.76 -1.83 12.55
CA ILE A 152 14.66 -0.93 12.15
C ILE A 152 15.24 0.28 11.41
N VAL A 153 14.72 0.56 10.22
CA VAL A 153 15.06 1.72 9.40
C VAL A 153 13.96 2.79 9.54
N PRO A 154 14.30 4.06 9.81
CA PRO A 154 13.29 5.12 9.94
C PRO A 154 12.36 5.21 8.72
N ALA A 155 11.05 5.33 8.96
CA ALA A 155 10.04 5.51 7.95
C ALA A 155 9.56 6.97 7.89
N MET A 156 9.12 7.43 6.71
CA MET A 156 8.59 8.79 6.55
C MET A 156 7.18 8.95 7.11
N ASN A 157 6.40 7.88 7.14
CA ASN A 157 4.99 7.87 7.57
C ASN A 157 4.70 6.71 8.50
N THR A 158 3.77 6.88 9.43
CA THR A 158 3.27 5.81 10.31
C THR A 158 2.70 4.62 9.50
N THR A 159 1.99 4.94 8.42
CA THR A 159 1.44 3.96 7.47
C THR A 159 1.77 4.45 6.07
N GLY A 160 2.61 3.74 5.35
CA GLY A 160 3.01 4.04 3.97
C GLY A 160 1.84 4.00 2.97
N SER A 161 2.10 4.27 1.70
CA SER A 161 1.12 3.97 0.64
C SER A 161 0.89 2.47 0.53
N ALA A 162 -0.19 2.06 -0.15
CA ALA A 162 -0.46 0.63 -0.37
C ALA A 162 0.68 -0.08 -1.11
N VAL A 163 1.38 0.64 -2.00
CA VAL A 163 2.55 0.12 -2.73
C VAL A 163 3.74 -0.03 -1.79
N ASP A 164 4.06 1.02 -1.01
CA ASP A 164 5.18 0.97 -0.05
C ASP A 164 5.00 -0.15 0.97
N ILE A 165 3.76 -0.34 1.48
CA ILE A 165 3.46 -1.40 2.44
C ILE A 165 3.76 -2.78 1.86
N GLN A 166 3.29 -3.08 0.65
CA GLN A 166 3.50 -4.38 0.02
C GLN A 166 4.97 -4.62 -0.33
N LEU A 167 5.67 -3.59 -0.79
CA LEU A 167 7.12 -3.64 -1.03
C LEU A 167 7.89 -3.95 0.26
N GLU A 168 7.59 -3.24 1.35
CA GLU A 168 8.20 -3.47 2.67
C GLU A 168 7.92 -4.89 3.18
N LEU A 169 6.68 -5.36 3.07
CA LEU A 169 6.34 -6.73 3.46
C LEU A 169 7.11 -7.76 2.64
N GLN A 170 7.30 -7.53 1.33
CA GLN A 170 8.13 -8.39 0.49
C GLN A 170 9.58 -8.40 0.97
N GLN A 171 10.14 -7.23 1.30
CA GLN A 171 11.51 -7.12 1.81
C GLN A 171 11.67 -7.85 3.15
N LEU A 172 10.69 -7.72 4.07
CA LEU A 172 10.69 -8.43 5.34
C LEU A 172 10.63 -9.95 5.15
N VAL A 173 9.77 -10.44 4.25
CA VAL A 173 9.73 -11.87 3.89
C VAL A 173 11.05 -12.36 3.34
N ASN A 174 11.70 -11.58 2.47
CA ASN A 174 13.01 -11.92 1.89
C ASN A 174 14.12 -11.94 2.96
N GLN A 175 13.98 -11.18 4.05
CA GLN A 175 14.86 -11.19 5.22
C GLN A 175 14.52 -12.32 6.20
N GLY A 176 13.51 -13.14 5.92
CA GLY A 176 13.11 -14.28 6.73
C GLY A 176 12.09 -13.98 7.83
N ALA A 177 11.46 -12.80 7.82
CA ALA A 177 10.39 -12.50 8.76
C ALA A 177 9.25 -13.52 8.67
N THR A 178 8.72 -13.91 9.83
CA THR A 178 7.56 -14.81 9.98
C THR A 178 6.40 -14.13 10.70
N PHE A 179 6.69 -13.04 11.42
CA PHE A 179 5.73 -12.24 12.17
C PHE A 179 5.96 -10.76 11.91
N THR A 180 4.88 -9.98 11.76
CA THR A 180 4.96 -8.53 11.65
C THR A 180 3.83 -7.87 12.44
N ALA A 181 4.17 -6.96 13.34
CA ALA A 181 3.24 -6.05 14.00
C ALA A 181 3.26 -4.69 13.28
N MET A 182 2.10 -4.22 12.82
CA MET A 182 1.98 -3.04 11.99
C MET A 182 1.09 -1.98 12.63
N GLU A 183 1.59 -0.74 12.75
CA GLU A 183 0.76 0.41 13.08
C GLU A 183 -0.15 0.78 11.90
N VAL A 184 -1.45 0.89 12.16
CA VAL A 184 -2.43 1.26 11.14
C VAL A 184 -3.14 2.54 11.56
N SER A 185 -2.86 3.63 10.82
CA SER A 185 -3.48 4.94 11.04
C SER A 185 -4.91 4.97 10.50
N SER A 186 -5.77 5.82 11.09
CA SER A 186 -7.14 6.03 10.59
C SER A 186 -7.16 6.54 9.14
N HIS A 187 -6.19 7.37 8.76
CA HIS A 187 -6.01 7.81 7.37
C HIS A 187 -5.73 6.63 6.43
N GLY A 188 -4.80 5.74 6.83
CA GLY A 188 -4.47 4.54 6.06
C GLY A 188 -5.66 3.61 5.86
N LEU A 189 -6.52 3.49 6.88
CA LEU A 189 -7.75 2.70 6.82
C LEU A 189 -8.77 3.31 5.85
N VAL A 190 -9.12 4.60 6.01
CA VAL A 190 -10.07 5.29 5.13
C VAL A 190 -9.60 5.32 3.68
N GLN A 191 -8.29 5.44 3.47
CA GLN A 191 -7.70 5.46 2.14
C GLN A 191 -7.47 4.06 1.54
N GLY A 192 -7.89 2.99 2.24
CA GLY A 192 -7.78 1.60 1.74
C GLY A 192 -6.35 1.08 1.59
N ARG A 193 -5.35 1.73 2.24
CA ARG A 193 -3.94 1.36 2.07
C ARG A 193 -3.60 -0.06 2.54
N VAL A 194 -4.41 -0.60 3.44
CA VAL A 194 -4.24 -1.93 4.04
C VAL A 194 -5.41 -2.88 3.74
N SER A 195 -6.32 -2.50 2.84
CA SER A 195 -7.59 -3.20 2.61
C SER A 195 -7.43 -4.65 2.14
N ALA A 196 -6.32 -5.01 1.51
CA ALA A 196 -6.03 -6.36 1.04
C ALA A 196 -5.06 -7.14 1.96
N LEU A 197 -4.73 -6.62 3.16
CA LEU A 197 -3.84 -7.32 4.07
C LEU A 197 -4.61 -8.34 4.92
N PRO A 198 -4.18 -9.62 4.98
CA PRO A 198 -4.83 -10.65 5.75
C PRO A 198 -4.39 -10.61 7.23
N PHE A 199 -4.81 -9.61 7.99
CA PHE A 199 -4.52 -9.54 9.41
C PHE A 199 -5.10 -10.75 10.15
N ILE A 200 -4.25 -11.49 10.86
CA ILE A 200 -4.69 -12.61 11.71
C ILE A 200 -5.30 -12.15 13.03
N ALA A 201 -4.98 -10.92 13.45
CA ALA A 201 -5.55 -10.25 14.61
C ALA A 201 -5.46 -8.74 14.44
N SER A 202 -6.38 -8.02 15.06
CA SER A 202 -6.40 -6.55 15.11
C SER A 202 -6.50 -6.08 16.55
N VAL A 203 -5.76 -5.03 16.90
CA VAL A 203 -5.76 -4.42 18.23
C VAL A 203 -6.23 -2.97 18.11
N PHE A 204 -7.29 -2.63 18.84
CA PHE A 204 -7.74 -1.26 19.01
C PHE A 204 -7.37 -0.79 20.42
N THR A 205 -6.37 0.08 20.54
CA THR A 205 -5.79 0.45 21.84
C THR A 205 -6.69 1.38 22.66
N ASN A 206 -7.12 2.48 22.06
CA ASN A 206 -7.99 3.49 22.67
C ASN A 206 -8.50 4.51 21.64
N LEU A 207 -9.49 5.29 22.03
CA LEU A 207 -10.05 6.39 21.26
C LEU A 207 -10.08 7.67 22.12
N SER A 208 -9.40 8.70 21.66
CA SER A 208 -9.47 10.05 22.21
C SER A 208 -9.49 11.08 21.08
N ARG A 209 -9.76 12.34 21.39
CA ARG A 209 -9.91 13.40 20.38
C ARG A 209 -8.59 13.64 19.64
N ASP A 210 -8.60 13.36 18.32
CA ASP A 210 -7.47 13.59 17.42
C ASP A 210 -7.97 13.60 15.96
N HIS A 211 -7.19 14.13 15.02
CA HIS A 211 -7.43 14.08 13.57
C HIS A 211 -8.83 14.53 13.10
N LEU A 212 -9.50 15.41 13.85
CA LEU A 212 -10.82 15.92 13.47
C LEU A 212 -10.78 16.90 12.29
N ASP A 213 -9.64 17.48 12.00
CA ASP A 213 -9.35 18.22 10.76
C ASP A 213 -9.56 17.36 9.51
N TYR A 214 -9.28 16.07 9.58
CA TYR A 214 -9.46 15.12 8.50
C TYR A 214 -10.81 14.39 8.55
N HIS A 215 -11.21 13.90 9.73
CA HIS A 215 -12.42 13.06 9.88
C HIS A 215 -13.70 13.88 10.12
N GLY A 216 -13.58 15.16 10.46
CA GLY A 216 -14.70 16.06 10.78
C GLY A 216 -15.20 15.93 12.22
N ASP A 217 -15.54 14.73 12.66
CA ASP A 217 -16.04 14.48 14.01
C ASP A 217 -15.52 13.16 14.61
N MET A 218 -15.84 12.92 15.89
CA MET A 218 -15.39 11.73 16.61
C MET A 218 -16.07 10.44 16.12
N ALA A 219 -17.30 10.51 15.63
CA ALA A 219 -18.01 9.34 15.13
C ALA A 219 -17.37 8.81 13.85
N ASN A 220 -17.03 9.69 12.91
CA ASN A 220 -16.30 9.33 11.69
C ASN A 220 -14.87 8.82 12.02
N TYR A 221 -14.20 9.44 13.00
CA TYR A 221 -12.88 9.01 13.43
C TYR A 221 -12.92 7.61 14.05
N GLU A 222 -13.91 7.32 14.89
CA GLU A 222 -14.13 5.99 15.44
C GLU A 222 -14.42 4.97 14.34
N GLN A 223 -15.35 5.29 13.44
CA GLN A 223 -15.70 4.42 12.29
C GLN A 223 -14.50 4.12 11.42
N ALA A 224 -13.64 5.11 11.16
CA ALA A 224 -12.40 4.90 10.42
C ALA A 224 -11.50 3.82 11.05
N LYS A 225 -11.43 3.74 12.38
CA LYS A 225 -10.63 2.74 13.08
C LYS A 225 -11.26 1.34 13.09
N TRP A 226 -12.59 1.27 13.00
CA TRP A 226 -13.30 -0.02 12.88
C TRP A 226 -13.16 -0.69 11.52
N LEU A 227 -12.49 -0.03 10.55
CA LEU A 227 -12.16 -0.64 9.26
C LEU A 227 -10.98 -1.65 9.33
N LEU A 228 -10.26 -1.70 10.45
CA LEU A 228 -9.23 -2.70 10.71
C LEU A 228 -9.89 -4.01 11.20
#